data_e860a4fd76d67f80dc8885db43d76654
#
_entry.id   e860a4fd76d67f80dc8885db43d76654
#
_cell.length_a   1.000
_cell.length_b   1.000
_cell.length_c   1.000
_cell.angle_alpha   90.00
_cell.angle_beta   90.00
_cell.angle_gamma   90.00
#
_symmetry.space_group_name_H-M   'P 1'
#
loop_
_entity.id
_entity.type
_entity.pdbx_description
1 polymer ?
#
loop_
_entity_poly.entity_id
_entity_poly.type
_entity_poly.pdbx_seq_one_letter_code
_entity_poly.pdbx_strand_id
1 'polypeptide(L)'
;MEAFQMTKIIVSRGTRESGHTSARRWLAPVLCVFLLAGIPAVEAQEREGVGDADVAALARRAMSEFDVPGMAIGIVKEDKILLAEGYGLREIGESEPIDTETLFKIASNSKAFTTAALATLVDDGLIAWDGLVIDYIPEFRMYEPWVTANFTVTDLLTHRSGLAPFKGDMLLWPEPNRFTVADIIHALRYFEPVDSFRSNYAYDNLLYIVAGEIIPRLTGKSWGEYVQSRLMRRAGMKNCFADSIPRRKMKNLATPHGVIEGELSVIERGRIPRQPPISAAAGGIICSLEDMLTWVRTQLNRGTAPDGTTLFSEAQSREMWQPVTVRRVSERERELNRTHFKAYGLGWRLADVHGFGAVSYTH
;
A
#
# COMPACT_ATOMS: atom_id res chain seq x y z
N MET A 1 -5.51 21.79 4.94
CA MET A 1 -5.09 20.77 5.92
C MET A 1 -5.93 19.54 5.65
N GLU A 2 -5.31 18.46 5.17
CA GLU A 2 -6.04 17.24 4.84
C GLU A 2 -6.41 16.48 6.10
N ALA A 3 -7.66 16.02 6.17
CA ALA A 3 -8.13 15.11 7.20
C ALA A 3 -7.46 13.75 7.01
N PHE A 4 -6.62 13.36 7.94
CA PHE A 4 -5.92 12.09 7.91
C PHE A 4 -6.82 10.96 8.42
N GLN A 5 -7.29 10.10 7.53
CA GLN A 5 -7.64 8.73 7.89
C GLN A 5 -6.36 7.89 7.84
N MET A 6 -5.88 7.41 8.99
CA MET A 6 -4.66 6.61 9.06
C MET A 6 -5.00 5.14 8.82
N THR A 7 -4.78 4.64 7.61
CA THR A 7 -4.83 3.19 7.34
C THR A 7 -3.40 2.68 7.22
N LYS A 8 -2.96 1.86 8.18
CA LYS A 8 -1.63 1.26 8.17
C LYS A 8 -1.73 -0.23 7.90
N ILE A 9 -1.20 -0.68 6.76
CA ILE A 9 -1.02 -2.10 6.45
C ILE A 9 0.45 -2.42 6.64
N ILE A 10 0.77 -3.27 7.62
CA ILE A 10 2.11 -3.78 7.84
C ILE A 10 2.08 -5.28 7.56
N VAL A 11 2.89 -5.70 6.59
CA VAL A 11 3.11 -7.11 6.25
C VAL A 11 4.55 -7.44 6.63
N SER A 12 4.76 -8.34 7.60
CA SER A 12 6.10 -8.76 7.98
C SER A 12 6.26 -10.27 7.79
N ARG A 13 7.42 -10.67 7.29
CA ARG A 13 7.84 -12.08 7.16
C ARG A 13 9.04 -12.34 8.02
N GLY A 14 8.95 -13.32 8.91
CA GLY A 14 10.11 -13.92 9.55
C GLY A 14 10.74 -14.93 8.59
N THR A 15 11.97 -14.70 8.12
CA THR A 15 12.74 -15.69 7.37
C THR A 15 13.41 -16.63 8.35
N ARG A 16 12.94 -17.89 8.42
CA ARG A 16 13.79 -18.99 8.93
C ARG A 16 14.66 -19.46 7.76
N GLU A 17 15.92 -19.12 7.79
CA GLU A 17 16.92 -19.76 6.93
C GLU A 17 17.11 -21.21 7.39
N SER A 18 16.63 -22.18 6.60
CA SER A 18 17.03 -23.56 6.70
C SER A 18 18.33 -23.75 5.90
N GLY A 19 19.47 -23.70 6.61
CA GLY A 19 20.75 -24.02 6.02
C GLY A 19 20.85 -25.51 5.66
N HIS A 20 20.89 -25.81 4.36
CA HIS A 20 21.37 -27.09 3.86
C HIS A 20 22.79 -26.87 3.31
N THR A 21 23.78 -27.21 4.13
CA THR A 21 25.17 -27.38 3.70
C THR A 21 25.45 -28.88 3.48
N SER A 22 25.63 -29.26 2.24
CA SER A 22 26.27 -30.53 1.89
C SER A 22 27.78 -30.33 1.90
N ALA A 23 28.44 -30.87 2.93
CA ALA A 23 29.91 -30.92 3.00
C ALA A 23 30.40 -32.31 2.62
N ARG A 24 31.27 -32.37 1.58
CA ARG A 24 32.12 -33.55 1.29
C ARG A 24 33.38 -33.52 2.16
N ARG A 25 33.68 -34.72 2.67
CA ARG A 25 34.76 -35.15 3.54
C ARG A 25 36.16 -34.73 3.09
N TRP A 26 37.04 -34.37 4.06
CA TRP A 26 38.40 -34.91 4.19
C TRP A 26 38.77 -35.00 5.66
N LEU A 27 39.40 -36.15 6.05
CA LEU A 27 39.79 -36.55 7.41
C LEU A 27 41.14 -35.99 7.82
N ALA A 28 41.27 -35.52 9.06
CA ALA A 28 42.45 -35.72 9.91
C ALA A 28 42.04 -35.46 11.38
N PRO A 29 42.50 -36.29 12.35
CA PRO A 29 42.08 -36.16 13.73
C PRO A 29 43.04 -35.25 14.52
N VAL A 30 42.50 -34.21 15.14
CA VAL A 30 43.14 -33.50 16.24
C VAL A 30 42.22 -33.62 17.46
N LEU A 31 42.74 -34.34 18.47
CA LEU A 31 42.08 -34.57 19.74
C LEU A 31 42.22 -33.29 20.59
N CYS A 32 41.16 -32.47 20.67
CA CYS A 32 41.03 -31.40 21.65
C CYS A 32 39.94 -31.77 22.66
N VAL A 33 40.37 -32.08 23.88
CA VAL A 33 39.49 -32.23 25.03
C VAL A 33 39.01 -30.85 25.45
N PHE A 34 37.74 -30.53 25.15
CA PHE A 34 37.07 -29.37 25.72
C PHE A 34 36.20 -29.79 26.89
N LEU A 35 36.54 -29.28 28.08
CA LEU A 35 35.69 -29.28 29.26
C LEU A 35 34.37 -28.58 28.91
N LEU A 36 33.27 -29.31 28.85
CA LEU A 36 31.91 -28.80 28.81
C LEU A 36 31.56 -28.18 30.18
N ALA A 37 31.93 -26.92 30.38
CA ALA A 37 31.25 -26.09 31.36
C ALA A 37 29.84 -25.80 30.83
N GLY A 38 28.82 -26.26 31.56
CA GLY A 38 27.43 -26.09 31.19
C GLY A 38 27.07 -24.60 31.03
N ILE A 39 26.87 -24.18 29.81
CA ILE A 39 26.17 -22.91 29.51
C ILE A 39 24.69 -23.20 29.79
N PRO A 40 24.05 -22.51 30.74
CA PRO A 40 22.61 -22.65 30.90
C PRO A 40 21.94 -22.29 29.58
N ALA A 41 21.14 -23.21 29.06
CA ALA A 41 20.24 -22.92 27.95
C ALA A 41 19.39 -21.72 28.40
N VAL A 42 19.58 -20.57 27.74
CA VAL A 42 18.65 -19.48 27.86
C VAL A 42 17.38 -19.99 27.19
N GLU A 43 16.43 -20.47 27.98
CA GLU A 43 15.08 -20.71 27.51
C GLU A 43 14.61 -19.42 26.84
N ALA A 44 14.36 -19.50 25.53
CA ALA A 44 13.70 -18.43 24.82
C ALA A 44 12.33 -18.31 25.48
N GLN A 45 12.18 -17.31 26.35
CA GLN A 45 10.89 -16.94 26.90
C GLN A 45 9.97 -16.69 25.71
N GLU A 46 9.02 -17.58 25.49
CA GLU A 46 7.91 -17.33 24.57
C GLU A 46 7.29 -16.02 25.03
N ARG A 47 7.51 -14.96 24.26
CA ARG A 47 6.81 -13.70 24.51
C ARG A 47 5.33 -14.02 24.34
N GLU A 48 4.60 -13.93 25.43
CA GLU A 48 3.14 -13.98 25.41
C GLU A 48 2.67 -13.08 24.27
N GLY A 49 1.86 -13.63 23.37
CA GLY A 49 1.31 -12.88 22.23
C GLY A 49 0.53 -11.68 22.77
N VAL A 50 0.58 -10.55 22.08
CA VAL A 50 -0.21 -9.38 22.40
C VAL A 50 -1.69 -9.83 22.44
N GLY A 51 -2.31 -9.76 23.62
CA GLY A 51 -3.69 -10.19 23.83
C GLY A 51 -4.69 -9.15 23.25
N ASP A 52 -5.91 -9.59 22.97
CA ASP A 52 -6.97 -8.71 22.44
C ASP A 52 -7.24 -7.50 23.36
N ALA A 53 -7.14 -7.70 24.67
CA ALA A 53 -7.30 -6.65 25.67
C ALA A 53 -6.20 -5.57 25.57
N ASP A 54 -4.97 -5.95 25.24
CA ASP A 54 -3.85 -5.02 25.06
C ASP A 54 -4.03 -4.20 23.80
N VAL A 55 -4.51 -4.82 22.69
CA VAL A 55 -4.82 -4.12 21.44
C VAL A 55 -5.96 -3.13 21.66
N ALA A 56 -7.02 -3.52 22.38
CA ALA A 56 -8.13 -2.64 22.69
C ALA A 56 -7.71 -1.45 23.57
N ALA A 57 -6.81 -1.66 24.54
CA ALA A 57 -6.27 -0.59 25.38
C ALA A 57 -5.41 0.38 24.53
N LEU A 58 -4.57 -0.17 23.65
CA LEU A 58 -3.75 0.63 22.74
C LEU A 58 -4.61 1.44 21.74
N ALA A 59 -5.68 0.82 21.21
CA ALA A 59 -6.62 1.49 20.32
C ALA A 59 -7.29 2.69 21.02
N ARG A 60 -7.85 2.49 22.21
CA ARG A 60 -8.46 3.58 23.00
C ARG A 60 -7.47 4.70 23.31
N ARG A 61 -6.24 4.35 23.69
CA ARG A 61 -5.19 5.33 23.94
C ARG A 61 -4.86 6.12 22.69
N ALA A 62 -4.66 5.46 21.53
CA ALA A 62 -4.37 6.12 20.28
C ALA A 62 -5.51 7.03 19.83
N MET A 63 -6.78 6.60 19.98
CA MET A 63 -7.94 7.42 19.67
C MET A 63 -7.97 8.69 20.53
N SER A 64 -7.69 8.59 21.83
CA SER A 64 -7.64 9.73 22.75
C SER A 64 -6.45 10.66 22.47
N GLU A 65 -5.26 10.12 22.16
CA GLU A 65 -4.03 10.90 21.94
C GLU A 65 -4.03 11.67 20.61
N PHE A 66 -4.75 11.15 19.61
CA PHE A 66 -4.77 11.71 18.25
C PHE A 66 -6.13 12.27 17.83
N ASP A 67 -7.07 12.39 18.75
CA ASP A 67 -8.44 12.87 18.50
C ASP A 67 -9.12 12.11 17.35
N VAL A 68 -8.98 10.77 17.33
CA VAL A 68 -9.56 9.91 16.30
C VAL A 68 -10.89 9.34 16.83
N PRO A 69 -12.03 9.67 16.19
CA PRO A 69 -13.35 9.25 16.69
C PRO A 69 -13.63 7.77 16.56
N GLY A 70 -12.95 7.10 15.61
CA GLY A 70 -13.11 5.66 15.41
C GLY A 70 -12.03 5.08 14.52
N MET A 71 -11.71 3.80 14.74
CA MET A 71 -10.74 3.04 13.94
C MET A 71 -11.15 1.57 13.82
N ALA A 72 -10.58 0.89 12.84
CA ALA A 72 -10.69 -0.57 12.70
C ALA A 72 -9.29 -1.18 12.67
N ILE A 73 -9.06 -2.24 13.45
CA ILE A 73 -7.76 -2.92 13.59
C ILE A 73 -7.93 -4.39 13.23
N GLY A 74 -7.01 -4.90 12.43
CA GLY A 74 -6.92 -6.31 12.08
C GLY A 74 -5.49 -6.82 12.14
N ILE A 75 -5.32 -8.05 12.60
CA ILE A 75 -4.04 -8.74 12.71
C ILE A 75 -4.14 -10.09 12.01
N VAL A 76 -3.19 -10.33 11.10
CA VAL A 76 -3.03 -11.62 10.42
C VAL A 76 -1.67 -12.21 10.79
N LYS A 77 -1.65 -13.48 11.17
CA LYS A 77 -0.43 -14.24 11.39
C LYS A 77 -0.60 -15.65 10.81
N GLU A 78 0.37 -16.12 10.02
CA GLU A 78 0.37 -17.47 9.44
C GLU A 78 -0.96 -17.81 8.74
N ASP A 79 -1.43 -16.88 7.91
CA ASP A 79 -2.70 -16.94 7.16
C ASP A 79 -3.98 -16.98 8.03
N LYS A 80 -3.88 -16.79 9.33
CA LYS A 80 -5.02 -16.72 10.26
C LYS A 80 -5.28 -15.28 10.69
N ILE A 81 -6.54 -14.87 10.69
CA ILE A 81 -6.97 -13.62 11.31
C ILE A 81 -6.98 -13.84 12.83
N LEU A 82 -6.08 -13.16 13.54
CA LEU A 82 -6.00 -13.20 15.00
C LEU A 82 -6.93 -12.16 15.64
N LEU A 83 -7.10 -11.01 14.98
CA LEU A 83 -7.97 -9.93 15.44
C LEU A 83 -8.63 -9.27 14.24
N ALA A 84 -9.90 -8.92 14.37
CA ALA A 84 -10.63 -8.04 13.46
C ALA A 84 -11.71 -7.30 14.26
N GLU A 85 -11.45 -6.05 14.64
CA GLU A 85 -12.33 -5.27 15.50
C GLU A 85 -12.41 -3.80 15.08
N GLY A 86 -13.61 -3.22 15.30
CA GLY A 86 -13.87 -1.80 15.21
C GLY A 86 -13.92 -1.16 16.60
N TYR A 87 -13.44 0.08 16.70
CA TYR A 87 -13.42 0.87 17.93
C TYR A 87 -13.97 2.26 17.65
N GLY A 88 -14.76 2.79 18.60
CA GLY A 88 -15.34 4.13 18.52
C GLY A 88 -16.48 4.24 17.52
N LEU A 89 -16.68 5.44 17.00
CA LEU A 89 -17.85 5.84 16.23
C LEU A 89 -17.47 6.17 14.78
N ARG A 90 -18.42 5.99 13.86
CA ARG A 90 -18.25 6.38 12.44
C ARG A 90 -18.25 7.89 12.26
N GLU A 91 -18.95 8.60 13.14
CA GLU A 91 -19.09 10.06 13.13
C GLU A 91 -19.27 10.58 14.56
N ILE A 92 -18.57 11.65 14.91
CA ILE A 92 -18.78 12.33 16.20
C ILE A 92 -20.21 12.88 16.29
N GLY A 93 -20.82 12.76 17.46
CA GLY A 93 -22.20 13.19 17.69
C GLY A 93 -23.27 12.18 17.28
N GLU A 94 -22.92 11.13 16.55
CA GLU A 94 -23.79 10.02 16.21
C GLU A 94 -23.56 8.80 17.11
N SER A 95 -24.43 7.78 17.02
CA SER A 95 -24.36 6.59 17.89
C SER A 95 -23.79 5.35 17.19
N GLU A 96 -23.63 5.41 15.90
CA GLU A 96 -23.25 4.26 15.09
C GLU A 96 -21.77 3.89 15.28
N PRO A 97 -21.48 2.67 15.76
CA PRO A 97 -20.10 2.24 15.97
C PRO A 97 -19.38 1.93 14.66
N ILE A 98 -18.06 1.93 14.72
CA ILE A 98 -17.22 1.25 13.75
C ILE A 98 -17.34 -0.26 13.96
N ASP A 99 -17.51 -1.01 12.88
CA ASP A 99 -17.47 -2.47 12.83
C ASP A 99 -16.49 -2.96 11.72
N THR A 100 -16.37 -4.29 11.56
CA THR A 100 -15.46 -4.89 10.57
C THR A 100 -15.92 -4.69 9.13
N GLU A 101 -17.20 -4.41 8.90
CA GLU A 101 -17.79 -4.10 7.59
C GLU A 101 -17.83 -2.59 7.30
N THR A 102 -17.50 -1.73 8.27
CA THR A 102 -17.46 -0.29 8.06
C THR A 102 -16.49 0.06 6.95
N LEU A 103 -16.98 0.84 6.00
CA LEU A 103 -16.22 1.25 4.83
C LEU A 103 -15.33 2.47 5.14
N PHE A 104 -14.08 2.39 4.73
CA PHE A 104 -13.12 3.48 4.83
C PHE A 104 -12.56 3.81 3.46
N LYS A 105 -12.35 5.09 3.17
CA LYS A 105 -11.47 5.50 2.07
C LYS A 105 -10.05 5.08 2.44
N ILE A 106 -9.47 4.13 1.70
CA ILE A 106 -8.13 3.62 2.00
C ILE A 106 -7.02 4.47 1.38
N ALA A 107 -7.39 5.59 0.78
CA ALA A 107 -6.49 6.57 0.19
C ALA A 107 -5.39 5.89 -0.64
N SER A 108 -4.16 6.28 -0.49
CA SER A 108 -3.04 5.80 -1.30
C SER A 108 -2.69 4.31 -1.12
N ASN A 109 -3.34 3.56 -0.21
CA ASN A 109 -3.28 2.09 -0.28
C ASN A 109 -3.81 1.57 -1.64
N SER A 110 -4.62 2.37 -2.34
CA SER A 110 -5.09 2.09 -3.71
C SER A 110 -3.94 1.88 -4.70
N LYS A 111 -2.78 2.48 -4.47
CA LYS A 111 -1.59 2.33 -5.33
C LYS A 111 -1.10 0.88 -5.40
N ALA A 112 -1.18 0.14 -4.29
CA ALA A 112 -0.86 -1.28 -4.28
C ALA A 112 -1.79 -2.11 -5.17
N PHE A 113 -3.07 -1.73 -5.25
CA PHE A 113 -4.04 -2.37 -6.15
C PHE A 113 -3.77 -1.99 -7.62
N THR A 114 -3.40 -0.74 -7.90
CA THR A 114 -3.01 -0.31 -9.25
C THR A 114 -1.79 -1.11 -9.72
N THR A 115 -0.78 -1.24 -8.88
CA THR A 115 0.40 -2.05 -9.21
C THR A 115 0.05 -3.52 -9.40
N ALA A 116 -0.78 -4.10 -8.54
CA ALA A 116 -1.22 -5.49 -8.68
C ALA A 116 -2.06 -5.70 -9.96
N ALA A 117 -2.86 -4.72 -10.37
CA ALA A 117 -3.58 -4.77 -11.63
C ALA A 117 -2.62 -4.78 -12.84
N LEU A 118 -1.59 -3.94 -12.82
CA LEU A 118 -0.53 -3.96 -13.83
C LEU A 118 0.26 -5.28 -13.79
N ALA A 119 0.53 -5.82 -12.60
CA ALA A 119 1.18 -7.12 -12.44
C ALA A 119 0.41 -8.25 -13.16
N THR A 120 -0.94 -8.21 -13.16
CA THR A 120 -1.72 -9.18 -13.94
C THR A 120 -1.55 -8.99 -15.45
N LEU A 121 -1.33 -7.76 -15.94
CA LEU A 121 -1.07 -7.51 -17.35
C LEU A 121 0.36 -7.96 -17.74
N VAL A 122 1.32 -7.89 -16.81
CA VAL A 122 2.65 -8.48 -17.02
C VAL A 122 2.57 -10.00 -17.09
N ASP A 123 1.83 -10.65 -16.19
CA ASP A 123 1.60 -12.10 -16.25
C ASP A 123 0.88 -12.54 -17.53
N ASP A 124 -0.03 -11.70 -18.03
CA ASP A 124 -0.74 -11.93 -19.30
C ASP A 124 0.13 -11.58 -20.53
N GLY A 125 1.37 -11.09 -20.35
CA GLY A 125 2.32 -10.71 -21.41
C GLY A 125 1.95 -9.47 -22.22
N LEU A 126 1.04 -8.63 -21.69
CA LEU A 126 0.54 -7.42 -22.37
C LEU A 126 1.44 -6.19 -22.13
N ILE A 127 2.16 -6.16 -21.00
CA ILE A 127 3.13 -5.12 -20.66
C ILE A 127 4.40 -5.73 -20.05
N ALA A 128 5.48 -4.94 -20.00
CA ALA A 128 6.68 -5.24 -19.23
C ALA A 128 6.93 -4.11 -18.23
N TRP A 129 7.53 -4.41 -17.07
CA TRP A 129 7.87 -3.38 -16.09
C TRP A 129 8.89 -2.35 -16.62
N ASP A 130 9.82 -2.79 -17.47
CA ASP A 130 10.79 -1.96 -18.19
C ASP A 130 10.29 -1.45 -19.54
N GLY A 131 9.03 -1.78 -19.91
CA GLY A 131 8.38 -1.26 -21.12
C GLY A 131 8.23 0.27 -21.06
N LEU A 132 8.44 0.93 -22.19
CA LEU A 132 8.36 2.38 -22.27
C LEU A 132 6.91 2.86 -22.19
N VAL A 133 6.64 3.88 -21.38
CA VAL A 133 5.29 4.44 -21.25
C VAL A 133 4.73 4.93 -22.57
N ILE A 134 5.57 5.48 -23.44
CA ILE A 134 5.16 5.96 -24.77
C ILE A 134 4.66 4.86 -25.70
N ASP A 135 4.99 3.60 -25.44
CA ASP A 135 4.49 2.46 -26.24
C ASP A 135 3.03 2.15 -25.90
N TYR A 136 2.60 2.45 -24.68
CA TYR A 136 1.23 2.24 -24.19
C TYR A 136 0.39 3.51 -24.23
N ILE A 137 1.01 4.67 -24.05
CA ILE A 137 0.40 6.00 -24.04
C ILE A 137 1.21 6.92 -24.95
N PRO A 138 0.98 6.90 -26.29
CA PRO A 138 1.83 7.62 -27.27
C PRO A 138 1.89 9.14 -27.07
N GLU A 139 0.89 9.76 -26.40
CA GLU A 139 0.86 11.19 -26.09
C GLU A 139 1.57 11.56 -24.78
N PHE A 140 2.04 10.58 -23.99
CA PHE A 140 2.81 10.84 -22.77
C PHE A 140 4.08 11.64 -23.04
N ARG A 141 4.26 12.74 -22.34
CA ARG A 141 5.46 13.59 -22.43
C ARG A 141 5.80 14.15 -21.06
N MET A 142 7.05 14.00 -20.68
CA MET A 142 7.67 14.73 -19.58
C MET A 142 8.30 16.02 -20.10
N TYR A 143 8.72 16.91 -19.23
CA TYR A 143 9.37 18.18 -19.58
C TYR A 143 10.58 17.96 -20.51
N GLU A 144 11.46 17.02 -20.18
CA GLU A 144 12.63 16.70 -20.96
C GLU A 144 12.34 15.57 -21.98
N PRO A 145 12.67 15.77 -23.28
CA PRO A 145 12.44 14.74 -24.30
C PRO A 145 13.19 13.43 -24.03
N TRP A 146 14.40 13.51 -23.47
CA TRP A 146 15.17 12.32 -23.12
C TRP A 146 14.48 11.50 -22.02
N VAL A 147 13.98 12.18 -20.98
CA VAL A 147 13.20 11.53 -19.90
C VAL A 147 11.97 10.87 -20.49
N THR A 148 11.22 11.56 -21.36
CA THR A 148 10.05 11.00 -22.06
C THR A 148 10.39 9.70 -22.79
N ALA A 149 11.46 9.67 -23.55
CA ALA A 149 11.88 8.53 -24.37
C ALA A 149 12.39 7.34 -23.54
N ASN A 150 12.73 7.54 -22.27
CA ASN A 150 13.31 6.53 -21.37
C ASN A 150 12.44 6.21 -20.15
N PHE A 151 11.23 6.79 -20.08
CA PHE A 151 10.31 6.60 -18.96
C PHE A 151 9.62 5.23 -19.05
N THR A 152 9.81 4.39 -18.05
CA THR A 152 9.26 3.02 -18.00
C THR A 152 8.02 2.93 -17.12
N VAL A 153 7.29 1.81 -17.21
CA VAL A 153 6.18 1.50 -16.30
C VAL A 153 6.65 1.49 -14.83
N THR A 154 7.85 0.96 -14.56
CA THR A 154 8.48 1.02 -13.23
C THR A 154 8.63 2.46 -12.73
N ASP A 155 9.02 3.41 -13.58
CA ASP A 155 9.20 4.80 -13.18
C ASP A 155 7.89 5.50 -12.79
N LEU A 156 6.75 5.11 -13.40
CA LEU A 156 5.43 5.58 -12.99
C LEU A 156 5.09 5.22 -11.54
N LEU A 157 5.61 4.10 -11.03
CA LEU A 157 5.21 3.49 -9.78
C LEU A 157 6.18 3.75 -8.62
N THR A 158 7.36 4.32 -8.87
CA THR A 158 8.48 4.30 -7.91
C THR A 158 8.91 5.66 -7.39
N HIS A 159 8.14 6.72 -7.72
CA HIS A 159 8.36 8.07 -7.17
C HIS A 159 9.79 8.63 -7.36
N ARG A 160 10.36 8.43 -8.56
CA ARG A 160 11.73 8.88 -8.90
C ARG A 160 11.80 9.67 -10.21
N SER A 161 10.71 10.34 -10.55
CA SER A 161 10.56 11.09 -11.81
C SER A 161 11.45 12.33 -11.93
N GLY A 162 11.97 12.85 -10.82
CA GLY A 162 12.64 14.15 -10.76
C GLY A 162 11.70 15.32 -10.47
N LEU A 163 10.39 15.12 -10.49
CA LEU A 163 9.41 16.16 -10.11
C LEU A 163 9.47 16.46 -8.61
N ALA A 164 9.05 17.66 -8.22
CA ALA A 164 8.84 17.98 -6.81
C ALA A 164 7.75 17.08 -6.20
N PRO A 165 7.82 16.77 -4.89
CA PRO A 165 6.75 16.03 -4.21
C PRO A 165 5.39 16.68 -4.42
N PHE A 166 4.36 15.87 -4.72
CA PHE A 166 2.98 16.32 -4.94
C PHE A 166 2.80 17.30 -6.11
N LYS A 167 3.77 17.36 -7.04
CA LYS A 167 3.70 18.25 -8.20
C LYS A 167 2.43 17.96 -9.02
N GLY A 168 1.62 18.99 -9.23
CA GLY A 168 0.40 18.92 -10.02
C GLY A 168 -0.83 18.41 -9.27
N ASP A 169 -0.77 18.11 -7.97
CA ASP A 169 -1.91 17.64 -7.18
C ASP A 169 -3.11 18.61 -7.19
N MET A 170 -2.89 19.89 -7.48
CA MET A 170 -3.96 20.88 -7.71
C MET A 170 -4.86 20.55 -8.93
N LEU A 171 -4.45 19.62 -9.80
CA LEU A 171 -5.31 19.07 -10.84
C LEU A 171 -6.30 18.02 -10.29
N LEU A 172 -6.03 17.48 -9.09
CA LEU A 172 -6.83 16.45 -8.45
C LEU A 172 -7.83 17.05 -7.45
N TRP A 173 -7.45 18.09 -6.74
CA TRP A 173 -8.21 18.70 -5.65
C TRP A 173 -8.43 20.20 -5.85
N PRO A 174 -9.58 20.76 -5.35
CA PRO A 174 -10.70 20.04 -4.70
C PRO A 174 -11.51 19.18 -5.67
N GLU A 175 -12.13 18.14 -5.16
CA GLU A 175 -13.14 17.35 -5.90
C GLU A 175 -14.55 17.87 -5.56
N PRO A 176 -15.50 17.88 -6.54
CA PRO A 176 -15.31 17.53 -7.96
C PRO A 176 -14.60 18.65 -8.74
N ASN A 177 -13.81 18.29 -9.73
CA ASN A 177 -13.20 19.22 -10.66
C ASN A 177 -13.51 18.85 -12.13
N ARG A 178 -13.02 19.67 -13.07
CA ARG A 178 -13.28 19.50 -14.51
C ARG A 178 -12.16 18.79 -15.28
N PHE A 179 -11.05 18.50 -14.62
CA PHE A 179 -9.90 17.88 -15.28
C PHE A 179 -10.14 16.41 -15.57
N THR A 180 -9.51 15.93 -16.62
CA THR A 180 -9.55 14.54 -17.09
C THR A 180 -8.18 13.90 -16.97
N VAL A 181 -8.09 12.57 -17.10
CA VAL A 181 -6.79 11.85 -17.16
C VAL A 181 -5.95 12.37 -18.35
N ALA A 182 -6.60 12.71 -19.47
CA ALA A 182 -5.92 13.28 -20.64
C ALA A 182 -5.29 14.65 -20.32
N ASP A 183 -5.97 15.49 -19.53
CA ASP A 183 -5.40 16.77 -19.07
C ASP A 183 -4.19 16.56 -18.16
N ILE A 184 -4.21 15.55 -17.28
CA ILE A 184 -3.05 15.19 -16.46
C ILE A 184 -1.87 14.76 -17.32
N ILE A 185 -2.08 13.82 -18.25
CA ILE A 185 -1.04 13.36 -19.17
C ILE A 185 -0.47 14.54 -19.97
N HIS A 186 -1.34 15.44 -20.42
CA HIS A 186 -0.91 16.64 -21.15
C HIS A 186 -0.11 17.61 -20.27
N ALA A 187 -0.49 17.79 -19.00
CA ALA A 187 0.14 18.74 -18.08
C ALA A 187 1.59 18.34 -17.69
N LEU A 188 1.91 17.06 -17.67
CA LEU A 188 3.23 16.56 -17.25
C LEU A 188 4.39 17.20 -18.03
N ARG A 189 4.18 17.56 -19.30
CA ARG A 189 5.20 18.20 -20.16
C ARG A 189 5.62 19.61 -19.73
N TYR A 190 4.81 20.25 -18.87
CA TYR A 190 5.06 21.61 -18.39
C TYR A 190 5.63 21.63 -16.97
N PHE A 191 5.79 20.47 -16.33
CA PHE A 191 6.34 20.40 -14.98
C PHE A 191 7.86 20.25 -15.03
N GLU A 192 8.55 21.36 -14.81
CA GLU A 192 9.99 21.36 -14.67
C GLU A 192 10.44 20.47 -13.51
N PRO A 193 11.44 19.60 -13.73
CA PRO A 193 12.01 18.78 -12.68
C PRO A 193 12.82 19.64 -11.69
N VAL A 194 12.87 19.21 -10.44
CA VAL A 194 13.72 19.80 -9.38
C VAL A 194 14.93 18.93 -9.07
N ASP A 195 14.90 17.68 -9.54
CA ASP A 195 15.97 16.69 -9.40
C ASP A 195 16.22 15.96 -10.71
N SER A 196 17.37 15.30 -10.80
CA SER A 196 17.65 14.42 -11.94
C SER A 196 16.70 13.20 -11.95
N PHE A 197 16.32 12.78 -13.14
CA PHE A 197 15.51 11.56 -13.34
C PHE A 197 16.15 10.36 -12.65
N ARG A 198 15.37 9.58 -11.91
CA ARG A 198 15.77 8.38 -11.14
C ARG A 198 16.75 8.63 -9.98
N SER A 199 16.98 9.87 -9.55
CA SER A 199 17.98 10.17 -8.52
C SER A 199 17.40 10.15 -7.10
N ASN A 200 16.25 10.76 -6.88
CA ASN A 200 15.68 10.98 -5.56
C ASN A 200 14.22 10.51 -5.45
N TYR A 201 13.82 10.15 -4.24
CA TYR A 201 12.42 9.87 -3.94
C TYR A 201 11.62 11.16 -3.81
N ALA A 202 10.62 11.34 -4.65
CA ALA A 202 9.65 12.44 -4.59
C ALA A 202 8.24 11.88 -4.85
N TYR A 203 7.40 11.85 -3.80
CA TYR A 203 6.08 11.26 -3.87
C TYR A 203 5.19 11.98 -4.89
N ASP A 204 4.55 11.23 -5.79
CA ASP A 204 3.75 11.75 -6.89
C ASP A 204 2.46 10.95 -7.07
N ASN A 205 1.31 11.63 -7.18
CA ASN A 205 0.01 11.01 -7.43
C ASN A 205 -0.29 10.91 -8.93
N LEU A 206 0.14 11.91 -9.73
CA LEU A 206 -0.23 11.97 -11.14
C LEU A 206 0.32 10.78 -11.93
N LEU A 207 1.53 10.34 -11.61
CA LEU A 207 2.14 9.21 -12.31
C LEU A 207 1.41 7.89 -12.04
N TYR A 208 0.79 7.73 -10.87
CA TYR A 208 -0.11 6.59 -10.62
C TYR A 208 -1.41 6.66 -11.40
N ILE A 209 -1.91 7.86 -11.70
CA ILE A 209 -3.06 8.05 -12.59
C ILE A 209 -2.69 7.65 -14.01
N VAL A 210 -1.49 8.06 -14.48
CA VAL A 210 -0.95 7.63 -15.77
C VAL A 210 -0.76 6.10 -15.83
N ALA A 211 -0.24 5.50 -14.74
CA ALA A 211 -0.13 4.05 -14.64
C ALA A 211 -1.49 3.36 -14.74
N GLY A 212 -2.51 3.91 -14.08
CA GLY A 212 -3.89 3.44 -14.17
C GLY A 212 -4.48 3.52 -15.58
N GLU A 213 -4.07 4.52 -16.37
CA GLU A 213 -4.54 4.73 -17.75
C GLU A 213 -4.00 3.67 -18.73
N ILE A 214 -2.91 2.98 -18.43
CA ILE A 214 -2.43 1.85 -19.25
C ILE A 214 -3.50 0.76 -19.35
N ILE A 215 -4.27 0.53 -18.27
CA ILE A 215 -5.27 -0.53 -18.21
C ILE A 215 -6.39 -0.35 -19.24
N PRO A 216 -7.12 0.78 -19.32
CA PRO A 216 -8.16 0.95 -20.32
C PRO A 216 -7.62 0.93 -21.76
N ARG A 217 -6.40 1.39 -22.00
CA ARG A 217 -5.75 1.34 -23.32
C ARG A 217 -5.56 -0.07 -23.84
N LEU A 218 -5.26 -1.01 -22.96
CA LEU A 218 -4.99 -2.40 -23.34
C LEU A 218 -6.21 -3.30 -23.24
N THR A 219 -7.12 -3.02 -22.30
CA THR A 219 -8.21 -3.95 -21.97
C THR A 219 -9.59 -3.46 -22.39
N GLY A 220 -9.74 -2.19 -22.72
CA GLY A 220 -11.03 -1.54 -22.98
C GLY A 220 -11.91 -1.37 -21.73
N LYS A 221 -11.44 -1.76 -20.53
CA LYS A 221 -12.14 -1.59 -19.26
C LYS A 221 -11.57 -0.41 -18.51
N SER A 222 -12.42 0.36 -17.82
CA SER A 222 -11.91 1.38 -16.91
C SER A 222 -11.02 0.76 -15.84
N TRP A 223 -10.12 1.55 -15.23
CA TRP A 223 -9.28 1.11 -14.12
C TRP A 223 -10.12 0.49 -12.99
N GLY A 224 -11.21 1.16 -12.60
CA GLY A 224 -12.09 0.69 -11.53
C GLY A 224 -12.75 -0.64 -11.85
N GLU A 225 -13.32 -0.79 -13.06
CA GLU A 225 -13.92 -2.05 -13.53
C GLU A 225 -12.88 -3.20 -13.56
N TYR A 226 -11.65 -2.91 -14.00
CA TYR A 226 -10.59 -3.90 -14.07
C TYR A 226 -10.16 -4.36 -12.67
N VAL A 227 -9.83 -3.43 -11.77
CA VAL A 227 -9.45 -3.73 -10.38
C VAL A 227 -10.57 -4.48 -9.67
N GLN A 228 -11.82 -4.02 -9.82
CA GLN A 228 -12.98 -4.67 -9.22
C GLN A 228 -13.20 -6.08 -9.74
N SER A 229 -13.02 -6.32 -11.04
CA SER A 229 -13.29 -7.62 -11.64
C SER A 229 -12.11 -8.58 -11.58
N ARG A 230 -10.87 -8.11 -11.79
CA ARG A 230 -9.68 -8.95 -11.92
C ARG A 230 -9.04 -9.27 -10.57
N LEU A 231 -9.16 -8.35 -9.58
CA LEU A 231 -8.58 -8.51 -8.26
C LEU A 231 -9.66 -8.74 -7.20
N MET A 232 -10.49 -7.74 -6.90
CA MET A 232 -11.35 -7.75 -5.72
C MET A 232 -12.38 -8.88 -5.73
N ARG A 233 -13.17 -9.01 -6.79
CA ARG A 233 -14.19 -10.08 -6.88
C ARG A 233 -13.57 -11.47 -6.87
N ARG A 234 -12.42 -11.63 -7.51
CA ARG A 234 -11.71 -12.92 -7.54
C ARG A 234 -11.09 -13.30 -6.19
N ALA A 235 -10.71 -12.32 -5.39
CA ALA A 235 -10.25 -12.51 -4.02
C ALA A 235 -11.39 -12.68 -3.00
N GLY A 236 -12.66 -12.60 -3.44
CA GLY A 236 -13.81 -12.67 -2.55
C GLY A 236 -14.10 -11.38 -1.76
N MET A 237 -13.48 -10.25 -2.13
CA MET A 237 -13.65 -8.96 -1.48
C MET A 237 -14.98 -8.32 -1.91
N LYS A 238 -15.98 -8.39 -1.04
CA LYS A 238 -17.37 -7.98 -1.32
C LYS A 238 -17.70 -6.54 -0.88
N ASN A 239 -16.88 -6.02 0.02
CA ASN A 239 -16.99 -4.69 0.62
C ASN A 239 -15.77 -3.81 0.31
N CYS A 240 -15.12 -4.05 -0.84
CA CYS A 240 -14.11 -3.20 -1.44
C CYS A 240 -14.60 -2.69 -2.81
N PHE A 241 -14.44 -1.40 -3.05
CA PHE A 241 -14.97 -0.72 -4.24
C PHE A 241 -13.91 0.16 -4.87
N ALA A 242 -13.52 -0.19 -6.09
CA ALA A 242 -12.61 0.59 -6.92
C ALA A 242 -13.36 1.44 -7.98
N ASP A 243 -14.65 1.16 -8.16
CA ASP A 243 -15.53 1.85 -9.11
C ASP A 243 -16.64 2.60 -8.35
N SER A 244 -17.85 2.09 -8.32
CA SER A 244 -18.98 2.73 -7.65
C SER A 244 -19.41 1.96 -6.39
N ILE A 245 -19.84 2.70 -5.37
CA ILE A 245 -20.35 2.10 -4.13
C ILE A 245 -21.86 1.94 -4.23
N PRO A 246 -22.42 0.74 -4.00
CA PRO A 246 -23.87 0.56 -3.92
C PRO A 246 -24.48 1.42 -2.80
N ARG A 247 -25.60 2.13 -3.08
CA ARG A 247 -26.25 3.03 -2.11
C ARG A 247 -26.49 2.40 -0.74
N ARG A 248 -26.85 1.09 -0.70
CA ARG A 248 -27.09 0.36 0.56
C ARG A 248 -25.82 0.27 1.43
N LYS A 249 -24.64 0.20 0.82
CA LYS A 249 -23.34 0.10 1.51
C LYS A 249 -22.86 1.45 2.05
N MET A 250 -23.32 2.55 1.46
CA MET A 250 -22.96 3.90 1.93
C MET A 250 -23.46 4.22 3.33
N LYS A 251 -24.45 3.48 3.85
CA LYS A 251 -24.95 3.64 5.22
C LYS A 251 -23.91 3.25 6.28
N ASN A 252 -22.96 2.37 5.94
CA ASN A 252 -21.88 1.95 6.83
C ASN A 252 -20.52 2.48 6.32
N LEU A 253 -20.43 3.78 6.09
CA LEU A 253 -19.23 4.47 5.61
C LEU A 253 -18.75 5.43 6.70
N ALA A 254 -17.49 5.28 7.13
CA ALA A 254 -16.88 6.19 8.11
C ALA A 254 -16.81 7.62 7.57
N THR A 255 -17.16 8.60 8.38
CA THR A 255 -17.14 10.01 8.06
C THR A 255 -15.74 10.60 8.27
N PRO A 256 -15.20 11.42 7.38
CA PRO A 256 -13.93 12.10 7.60
C PRO A 256 -14.08 13.20 8.67
N HIS A 257 -13.08 13.31 9.54
CA HIS A 257 -13.00 14.33 10.58
C HIS A 257 -11.66 15.07 10.46
N GLY A 258 -11.62 16.28 10.96
CA GLY A 258 -10.43 17.10 11.03
C GLY A 258 -10.54 18.15 12.12
N VAL A 259 -9.40 18.69 12.53
CA VAL A 259 -9.37 19.79 13.50
C VAL A 259 -9.60 21.11 12.75
N ILE A 260 -10.71 21.76 13.02
CA ILE A 260 -11.10 23.06 12.49
C ILE A 260 -11.17 24.03 13.67
N GLU A 261 -10.41 25.12 13.60
CA GLU A 261 -10.32 26.12 14.67
C GLU A 261 -9.97 25.56 16.07
N GLY A 262 -9.24 24.43 16.08
CA GLY A 262 -8.81 23.77 17.31
C GLY A 262 -9.78 22.69 17.83
N GLU A 263 -10.93 22.49 17.18
CA GLU A 263 -11.92 21.50 17.59
C GLU A 263 -12.06 20.40 16.53
N LEU A 264 -12.21 19.16 17.00
CA LEU A 264 -12.50 18.01 16.13
C LEU A 264 -13.90 18.16 15.52
N SER A 265 -13.95 18.25 14.20
CA SER A 265 -15.16 18.54 13.44
C SER A 265 -15.35 17.56 12.28
N VAL A 266 -16.60 17.33 11.90
CA VAL A 266 -16.95 16.58 10.68
C VAL A 266 -16.54 17.39 9.47
N ILE A 267 -15.81 16.75 8.54
CA ILE A 267 -15.57 17.33 7.22
C ILE A 267 -16.72 16.93 6.30
N GLU A 268 -17.51 17.92 5.89
CA GLU A 268 -18.60 17.68 4.97
C GLU A 268 -18.08 17.03 3.69
N ARG A 269 -18.66 15.89 3.36
CA ARG A 269 -18.40 15.23 2.08
C ARG A 269 -19.25 15.90 1.02
N GLY A 270 -18.61 16.35 -0.02
CA GLY A 270 -19.31 16.51 -1.29
C GLY A 270 -20.01 15.19 -1.67
N ARG A 271 -21.02 15.23 -2.53
CA ARG A 271 -21.66 14.00 -3.05
C ARG A 271 -20.58 13.04 -3.50
N ILE A 272 -20.64 11.79 -3.02
CA ILE A 272 -19.78 10.73 -3.58
C ILE A 272 -20.12 10.64 -5.06
N PRO A 273 -19.16 10.88 -5.95
CA PRO A 273 -19.43 10.89 -7.38
C PRO A 273 -20.01 9.54 -7.84
N ARG A 274 -20.91 9.55 -8.82
CA ARG A 274 -21.38 8.30 -9.44
C ARG A 274 -20.27 7.59 -10.21
N GLN A 275 -19.22 8.31 -10.58
CA GLN A 275 -18.03 7.80 -11.24
C GLN A 275 -16.85 7.89 -10.29
N PRO A 276 -15.86 7.00 -10.42
CA PRO A 276 -14.61 7.10 -9.66
C PRO A 276 -13.97 8.47 -9.86
N PRO A 277 -13.37 9.06 -8.83
CA PRO A 277 -12.64 10.31 -8.98
C PRO A 277 -11.45 10.14 -9.92
N ILE A 278 -11.01 11.23 -10.54
CA ILE A 278 -9.80 11.24 -11.39
C ILE A 278 -8.57 10.68 -10.65
N SER A 279 -8.52 10.88 -9.34
CA SER A 279 -7.49 10.36 -8.44
C SER A 279 -7.60 8.85 -8.13
N ALA A 280 -8.58 8.12 -8.69
CA ALA A 280 -8.93 6.76 -8.29
C ALA A 280 -7.74 5.80 -8.25
N ALA A 281 -6.92 5.76 -9.29
CA ALA A 281 -5.75 4.88 -9.37
C ALA A 281 -4.65 5.22 -8.34
N ALA A 282 -4.64 6.45 -7.83
CA ALA A 282 -3.73 6.91 -6.80
C ALA A 282 -4.30 6.81 -5.37
N GLY A 283 -5.65 6.81 -5.20
CA GLY A 283 -6.23 6.93 -3.86
C GLY A 283 -7.74 6.71 -3.72
N GLY A 284 -8.45 6.22 -4.74
CA GLY A 284 -9.91 6.22 -4.75
C GLY A 284 -10.62 4.99 -4.22
N ILE A 285 -9.91 3.96 -3.80
CA ILE A 285 -10.53 2.73 -3.29
C ILE A 285 -11.16 2.96 -1.91
N ILE A 286 -12.29 2.29 -1.69
CA ILE A 286 -13.02 2.27 -0.43
C ILE A 286 -13.21 0.81 -0.03
N CYS A 287 -12.79 0.44 1.19
CA CYS A 287 -12.82 -0.95 1.68
C CYS A 287 -13.27 -1.05 3.12
N SER A 288 -13.79 -2.23 3.49
CA SER A 288 -13.96 -2.67 4.87
C SER A 288 -12.68 -3.29 5.43
N LEU A 289 -12.60 -3.43 6.76
CA LEU A 289 -11.50 -4.13 7.41
C LEU A 289 -11.41 -5.60 6.97
N GLU A 290 -12.54 -6.33 6.91
CA GLU A 290 -12.57 -7.74 6.50
C GLU A 290 -11.93 -7.96 5.14
N ASP A 291 -12.29 -7.12 4.17
CA ASP A 291 -11.74 -7.24 2.83
C ASP A 291 -10.27 -6.80 2.75
N MET A 292 -9.86 -5.82 3.58
CA MET A 292 -8.44 -5.46 3.69
C MET A 292 -7.62 -6.58 4.33
N LEU A 293 -8.17 -7.36 5.28
CA LEU A 293 -7.52 -8.56 5.81
C LEU A 293 -7.40 -9.66 4.75
N THR A 294 -8.41 -9.81 3.89
CA THR A 294 -8.32 -10.68 2.70
C THR A 294 -7.20 -10.24 1.77
N TRP A 295 -7.07 -8.93 1.52
CA TRP A 295 -5.97 -8.38 0.74
C TRP A 295 -4.60 -8.61 1.39
N VAL A 296 -4.48 -8.39 2.70
CA VAL A 296 -3.24 -8.67 3.45
C VAL A 296 -2.85 -10.14 3.35
N ARG A 297 -3.79 -11.07 3.53
CA ARG A 297 -3.55 -12.51 3.36
C ARG A 297 -3.10 -12.84 1.94
N THR A 298 -3.74 -12.26 0.92
CA THR A 298 -3.33 -12.41 -0.49
C THR A 298 -1.89 -11.95 -0.71
N GLN A 299 -1.49 -10.83 -0.12
CA GLN A 299 -0.11 -10.32 -0.22
C GLN A 299 0.89 -11.23 0.50
N LEU A 300 0.56 -11.69 1.71
CA LEU A 300 1.37 -12.65 2.47
C LEU A 300 1.54 -13.98 1.72
N ASN A 301 0.49 -14.42 1.01
CA ASN A 301 0.46 -15.63 0.21
C ASN A 301 0.91 -15.39 -1.25
N ARG A 302 1.67 -14.31 -1.49
CA ARG A 302 2.32 -14.01 -2.77
C ARG A 302 1.38 -14.03 -3.97
N GLY A 303 0.22 -13.38 -3.83
CA GLY A 303 -0.76 -13.22 -4.89
C GLY A 303 -1.86 -14.28 -4.92
N THR A 304 -1.84 -15.22 -3.99
CA THR A 304 -2.90 -16.24 -3.85
C THR A 304 -3.88 -15.84 -2.76
N ALA A 305 -5.14 -15.68 -3.11
CA ALA A 305 -6.23 -15.35 -2.19
C ALA A 305 -6.53 -16.52 -1.21
N PRO A 306 -7.20 -16.26 -0.08
CA PRO A 306 -7.47 -17.29 0.95
C PRO A 306 -8.26 -18.52 0.45
N ASP A 307 -9.01 -18.38 -0.62
CA ASP A 307 -9.75 -19.49 -1.26
C ASP A 307 -8.92 -20.31 -2.26
N GLY A 308 -7.62 -19.97 -2.41
CA GLY A 308 -6.71 -20.61 -3.36
C GLY A 308 -6.67 -19.95 -4.74
N THR A 309 -7.47 -18.92 -4.99
CA THR A 309 -7.47 -18.21 -6.28
C THR A 309 -6.20 -17.41 -6.46
N THR A 310 -5.41 -17.69 -7.48
CA THR A 310 -4.24 -16.88 -7.84
C THR A 310 -4.69 -15.64 -8.62
N LEU A 311 -4.36 -14.46 -8.10
CA LEU A 311 -4.65 -13.16 -8.72
C LEU A 311 -3.51 -12.73 -9.65
N PHE A 312 -2.29 -12.86 -9.20
CA PHE A 312 -1.03 -12.61 -9.91
C PHE A 312 0.04 -13.61 -9.45
N SER A 313 1.07 -13.81 -10.24
CA SER A 313 2.09 -14.81 -9.96
C SER A 313 2.99 -14.41 -8.77
N GLU A 314 3.65 -15.41 -8.17
CA GLU A 314 4.65 -15.19 -7.12
C GLU A 314 5.83 -14.34 -7.65
N ALA A 315 6.17 -14.46 -8.93
CA ALA A 315 7.19 -13.65 -9.57
C ALA A 315 6.83 -12.16 -9.48
N GLN A 316 5.58 -11.80 -9.78
CA GLN A 316 5.10 -10.42 -9.68
C GLN A 316 5.05 -9.94 -8.21
N SER A 317 4.66 -10.80 -7.28
CA SER A 317 4.70 -10.47 -5.86
C SER A 317 6.11 -10.11 -5.40
N ARG A 318 7.13 -10.86 -5.86
CA ARG A 318 8.54 -10.57 -5.57
C ARG A 318 8.99 -9.26 -6.21
N GLU A 319 8.62 -9.04 -7.47
CA GLU A 319 8.98 -7.83 -8.21
C GLU A 319 8.40 -6.57 -7.55
N MET A 320 7.13 -6.60 -7.15
CA MET A 320 6.49 -5.47 -6.45
C MET A 320 7.21 -5.08 -5.16
N TRP A 321 7.89 -6.02 -4.49
CA TRP A 321 8.60 -5.80 -3.23
C TRP A 321 10.12 -5.67 -3.40
N GLN A 322 10.62 -5.54 -4.64
CA GLN A 322 12.02 -5.21 -4.88
C GLN A 322 12.29 -3.73 -4.55
N PRO A 323 13.43 -3.43 -3.90
CA PRO A 323 13.83 -2.05 -3.63
C PRO A 323 14.28 -1.38 -4.92
N VAL A 324 13.57 -0.34 -5.36
CA VAL A 324 13.87 0.43 -6.57
C VAL A 324 14.39 1.83 -6.23
N THR A 325 13.68 2.56 -5.38
CA THR A 325 14.08 3.92 -5.00
C THR A 325 14.50 3.93 -3.54
N VAL A 326 15.76 4.28 -3.28
CA VAL A 326 16.30 4.39 -1.92
C VAL A 326 15.68 5.58 -1.22
N ARG A 327 15.35 5.42 0.07
CA ARG A 327 14.82 6.47 0.93
C ARG A 327 15.75 6.71 2.11
N ARG A 328 15.88 7.96 2.54
CA ARG A 328 16.67 8.28 3.73
C ARG A 328 15.97 7.76 4.99
N VAL A 329 16.76 7.19 5.90
CA VAL A 329 16.31 6.81 7.24
C VAL A 329 16.52 8.02 8.17
N SER A 330 15.44 8.47 8.83
CA SER A 330 15.53 9.55 9.82
C SER A 330 16.11 9.03 11.15
N GLU A 331 16.64 9.95 11.97
CA GLU A 331 17.15 9.61 13.31
C GLU A 331 16.05 8.98 14.18
N ARG A 332 14.86 9.55 14.17
CA ARG A 332 13.69 9.00 14.87
C ARG A 332 13.39 7.55 14.49
N GLU A 333 13.50 7.18 13.19
CA GLU A 333 13.29 5.80 12.74
C GLU A 333 14.42 4.88 13.19
N ARG A 334 15.66 5.38 13.24
CA ARG A 334 16.81 4.62 13.79
C ARG A 334 16.59 4.31 15.26
N GLU A 335 16.19 5.30 16.05
CA GLU A 335 16.00 5.17 17.49
C GLU A 335 14.77 4.32 17.84
N LEU A 336 13.60 4.61 17.28
CA LEU A 336 12.34 3.97 17.65
C LEU A 336 12.16 2.60 16.99
N ASN A 337 12.50 2.48 15.71
CA ASN A 337 12.22 1.28 14.92
C ASN A 337 13.48 0.44 14.66
N ARG A 338 14.66 0.90 15.06
CA ARG A 338 15.96 0.30 14.72
C ARG A 338 16.10 0.08 13.21
N THR A 339 15.58 1.03 12.42
CA THR A 339 15.60 0.96 10.96
C THR A 339 16.96 1.37 10.43
N HIS A 340 17.57 0.55 9.58
CA HIS A 340 18.85 0.82 8.91
C HIS A 340 18.68 1.03 7.40
N PHE A 341 17.62 0.50 6.83
CA PHE A 341 17.35 0.53 5.41
C PHE A 341 15.90 0.92 5.11
N LYS A 342 15.72 1.77 4.08
CA LYS A 342 14.41 2.12 3.53
C LYS A 342 14.47 2.24 2.02
N ALA A 343 13.45 1.73 1.35
CA ALA A 343 13.25 1.90 -0.08
C ALA A 343 11.77 2.03 -0.43
N TYR A 344 11.52 2.24 -1.70
CA TYR A 344 10.21 2.13 -2.31
C TYR A 344 10.29 1.16 -3.48
N GLY A 345 9.39 0.19 -3.50
CA GLY A 345 9.19 -0.76 -4.58
C GLY A 345 8.03 -0.33 -5.48
N LEU A 346 7.39 -1.27 -6.16
CA LEU A 346 6.25 -0.97 -7.03
C LEU A 346 4.96 -0.83 -6.19
N GLY A 347 4.71 0.36 -5.69
CA GLY A 347 3.53 0.66 -4.85
C GLY A 347 3.71 0.33 -3.37
N TRP A 348 4.91 -0.01 -2.90
CA TRP A 348 5.16 -0.43 -1.52
C TRP A 348 6.36 0.27 -0.91
N ARG A 349 6.24 0.62 0.36
CA ARG A 349 7.37 1.06 1.19
C ARG A 349 8.04 -0.17 1.80
N LEU A 350 9.36 -0.21 1.71
CA LEU A 350 10.19 -1.29 2.22
C LEU A 350 11.09 -0.72 3.31
N ALA A 351 11.24 -1.46 4.41
CA ALA A 351 12.14 -1.08 5.50
C ALA A 351 12.54 -2.33 6.29
N ASP A 352 13.59 -2.24 7.08
CA ASP A 352 13.77 -3.11 8.23
C ASP A 352 13.22 -2.41 9.48
N VAL A 353 12.54 -3.17 10.32
CA VAL A 353 11.97 -2.71 11.59
C VAL A 353 12.34 -3.73 12.67
N HIS A 354 13.14 -3.31 13.67
CA HIS A 354 13.65 -4.20 14.71
C HIS A 354 14.32 -5.48 14.18
N GLY A 355 14.99 -5.40 13.02
CA GLY A 355 15.66 -6.53 12.38
C GLY A 355 14.77 -7.41 11.50
N PHE A 356 13.49 -7.07 11.37
CA PHE A 356 12.56 -7.77 10.48
C PHE A 356 12.31 -6.96 9.21
N GLY A 357 12.27 -7.63 8.06
CA GLY A 357 11.83 -6.99 6.82
C GLY A 357 10.36 -6.59 6.92
N ALA A 358 10.07 -5.33 6.67
CA ALA A 358 8.72 -4.77 6.69
C ALA A 358 8.36 -4.22 5.32
N VAL A 359 7.16 -4.59 4.86
CA VAL A 359 6.52 -4.03 3.68
C VAL A 359 5.28 -3.29 4.14
N SER A 360 5.14 -2.03 3.80
CA SER A 360 4.01 -1.22 4.27
C SER A 360 3.51 -0.30 3.18
N TYR A 361 2.25 0.08 3.32
CA TYR A 361 1.68 1.23 2.67
C TYR A 361 1.14 2.17 3.75
N THR A 362 1.62 3.40 3.83
CA THR A 362 1.21 4.38 4.85
C THR A 362 1.11 5.76 4.25
N HIS A 363 0.11 6.44 4.65
CA HIS A 363 0.04 7.90 4.61
C HIS A 363 0.12 8.48 5.99
#